data_1675d18650e6ab7f5cea99f7399248ff
#
_entry.id   1675d18650e6ab7f5cea99f7399248ff
#
_cell.length_a   1.000
_cell.length_b   1.000
_cell.length_c   1.000
_cell.angle_alpha   90.00
_cell.angle_beta   90.00
_cell.angle_gamma   90.00
#
_symmetry.space_group_name_H-M   'P 1'
#
loop_
_entity.id
_entity.type
_entity.pdbx_description
1 polymer ?
#
loop_
_entity_poly.entity_id
_entity_poly.type
_entity_poly.pdbx_seq_one_letter_code
_entity_poly.pdbx_strand_id
1 'polypeptide(L)'
;MQQKAALSVLLILCIAILAAGCAGTQSPATPAPTQTTASAPAPSSTVATGAGLVPSPTDSMIASRQVNVNVEKDYLGNVIITFQGGNGLGHVRSIDVTLNRADGVVKTASLGIHADDSVTLEGTKDTDRVIVTVFMDDGKSYKIIDALSAYRTRM
;
A
#
# COMPACT_ATOMS: atom_id res chain seq x y z
N MET A 1 24.50 11.31 -33.07
CA MET A 1 24.99 9.90 -33.22
C MET A 1 26.01 9.48 -32.15
N GLN A 2 26.42 10.35 -31.22
CA GLN A 2 27.47 10.06 -30.22
C GLN A 2 26.95 9.36 -28.92
N GLN A 3 25.67 9.41 -28.66
CA GLN A 3 25.12 8.87 -27.39
C GLN A 3 25.01 7.33 -27.35
N LYS A 4 24.98 6.67 -28.51
CA LYS A 4 24.89 5.20 -28.59
C LYS A 4 26.23 4.48 -28.37
N ALA A 5 27.36 5.16 -28.61
CA ALA A 5 28.68 4.58 -28.41
C ALA A 5 29.11 4.51 -26.93
N ALA A 6 28.64 5.44 -26.08
CA ALA A 6 28.99 5.47 -24.68
C ALA A 6 28.33 4.34 -23.86
N LEU A 7 27.14 3.89 -24.29
CA LEU A 7 26.41 2.84 -23.59
C LEU A 7 27.00 1.45 -23.81
N SER A 8 27.64 1.22 -24.99
CA SER A 8 28.23 -0.07 -25.32
C SER A 8 29.59 -0.30 -24.61
N VAL A 9 30.33 0.75 -24.29
CA VAL A 9 31.61 0.64 -23.57
C VAL A 9 31.39 0.33 -22.09
N LEU A 10 30.30 0.84 -21.51
CA LEU A 10 29.98 0.59 -20.10
C LEU A 10 29.54 -0.86 -19.84
N LEU A 11 28.89 -1.50 -20.82
CA LEU A 11 28.41 -2.88 -20.70
C LEU A 11 29.54 -3.92 -20.72
N ILE A 12 30.66 -3.63 -21.42
CA ILE A 12 31.79 -4.56 -21.55
C ILE A 12 32.69 -4.55 -20.32
N LEU A 13 32.69 -3.47 -19.55
CA LEU A 13 33.53 -3.34 -18.36
C LEU A 13 32.98 -4.09 -17.12
N CYS A 14 31.69 -4.44 -17.09
CA CYS A 14 31.08 -5.13 -15.96
C CYS A 14 31.21 -6.66 -15.97
N ILE A 15 31.75 -7.29 -17.02
CA ILE A 15 31.84 -8.76 -17.17
C ILE A 15 33.20 -9.34 -16.69
N ALA A 16 34.17 -8.52 -16.33
CA ALA A 16 35.54 -8.97 -16.05
C ALA A 16 35.89 -9.22 -14.57
N ILE A 17 34.95 -9.17 -13.60
CA ILE A 17 35.26 -9.22 -12.16
C ILE A 17 34.65 -10.46 -11.45
N LEU A 18 34.41 -11.55 -12.14
CA LEU A 18 33.86 -12.78 -11.52
C LEU A 18 34.74 -14.01 -11.77
N ALA A 19 36.04 -13.91 -11.45
CA ALA A 19 36.90 -15.10 -11.37
C ALA A 19 38.04 -14.90 -10.36
N ALA A 20 37.75 -14.99 -9.06
CA ALA A 20 38.78 -15.27 -8.06
C ALA A 20 38.21 -16.28 -7.08
N GLY A 21 38.52 -17.54 -7.30
CA GLY A 21 38.24 -18.66 -6.42
C GLY A 21 38.99 -18.55 -5.09
N CYS A 22 38.37 -18.93 -4.02
CA CYS A 22 39.03 -19.27 -2.76
C CYS A 22 38.77 -20.73 -2.45
N ALA A 23 39.85 -21.53 -2.57
CA ALA A 23 39.98 -22.78 -1.87
C ALA A 23 40.17 -22.45 -0.39
N GLY A 24 39.27 -22.86 0.47
CA GLY A 24 39.31 -22.65 1.92
C GLY A 24 39.09 -23.96 2.67
N THR A 25 40.10 -24.36 3.32
CA THR A 25 40.40 -25.33 4.36
C THR A 25 39.19 -25.70 5.24
N GLN A 26 38.91 -26.99 5.33
CA GLN A 26 38.00 -27.60 6.32
C GLN A 26 38.60 -27.52 7.72
N SER A 27 37.84 -27.00 8.67
CA SER A 27 38.11 -27.08 10.10
C SER A 27 36.90 -27.74 10.80
N PRO A 28 37.11 -28.53 11.86
CA PRO A 28 36.15 -29.52 12.33
C PRO A 28 34.94 -28.90 13.04
N ALA A 29 33.83 -29.59 12.89
CA ALA A 29 32.50 -29.26 13.38
C ALA A 29 32.42 -29.06 14.89
N THR A 30 31.96 -27.89 15.31
CA THR A 30 31.31 -27.65 16.60
C THR A 30 29.79 -27.66 16.36
N PRO A 31 28.98 -28.38 17.16
CA PRO A 31 27.55 -28.42 16.96
C PRO A 31 26.95 -27.04 17.24
N ALA A 32 26.41 -26.43 16.19
CA ALA A 32 25.67 -25.19 16.28
C ALA A 32 24.35 -25.41 17.03
N PRO A 33 23.91 -24.46 17.87
CA PRO A 33 22.59 -24.52 18.48
C PRO A 33 21.54 -24.40 17.37
N THR A 34 20.59 -25.32 17.42
CA THR A 34 19.40 -25.32 16.55
C THR A 34 18.66 -23.97 16.65
N GLN A 35 18.87 -23.10 15.71
CA GLN A 35 18.01 -21.94 15.55
C GLN A 35 16.63 -22.42 15.06
N THR A 36 15.69 -22.46 15.98
CA THR A 36 14.28 -22.54 15.65
C THR A 36 13.93 -21.31 14.82
N THR A 37 13.84 -21.47 13.51
CA THR A 37 13.33 -20.47 12.59
C THR A 37 11.87 -20.25 12.96
N ALA A 38 11.60 -19.20 13.74
CA ALA A 38 10.25 -18.71 13.94
C ALA A 38 9.73 -18.28 12.55
N SER A 39 8.89 -19.13 11.99
CA SER A 39 8.10 -18.80 10.80
C SER A 39 7.30 -17.53 11.12
N ALA A 40 7.61 -16.44 10.43
CA ALA A 40 6.82 -15.23 10.51
C ALA A 40 5.36 -15.62 10.16
N PRO A 41 4.37 -15.21 10.96
CA PRO A 41 2.98 -15.48 10.63
C PRO A 41 2.69 -14.81 9.29
N ALA A 42 2.26 -15.61 8.32
CA ALA A 42 1.69 -15.12 7.08
C ALA A 42 0.52 -14.17 7.44
N PRO A 43 0.31 -13.06 6.71
CA PRO A 43 -0.84 -12.21 6.94
C PRO A 43 -2.10 -13.05 6.79
N SER A 44 -2.75 -13.33 7.90
CA SER A 44 -4.04 -14.01 7.93
C SER A 44 -5.07 -13.09 7.29
N SER A 45 -5.50 -13.41 6.09
CA SER A 45 -6.69 -12.83 5.49
C SER A 45 -7.90 -13.27 6.34
N THR A 46 -8.21 -12.50 7.37
CA THR A 46 -9.40 -12.73 8.17
C THR A 46 -10.60 -12.31 7.32
N VAL A 47 -11.31 -13.28 6.78
CA VAL A 47 -12.63 -13.08 6.18
C VAL A 47 -13.58 -12.71 7.33
N ALA A 48 -13.76 -11.43 7.57
CA ALA A 48 -14.75 -10.92 8.52
C ALA A 48 -16.11 -10.96 7.84
N THR A 49 -16.85 -12.02 8.11
CA THR A 49 -18.23 -12.19 7.65
C THR A 49 -19.14 -11.17 8.35
N GLY A 50 -19.74 -10.26 7.58
CA GLY A 50 -20.98 -9.56 7.94
C GLY A 50 -20.90 -8.24 8.72
N ALA A 51 -19.78 -7.84 9.32
CA ALA A 51 -19.66 -6.57 10.06
C ALA A 51 -19.13 -5.38 9.22
N GLY A 52 -18.91 -5.59 7.94
CA GLY A 52 -18.11 -4.71 7.10
C GLY A 52 -18.76 -3.40 6.64
N LEU A 53 -20.08 -3.30 6.60
CA LEU A 53 -20.76 -2.18 5.91
C LEU A 53 -21.30 -1.08 6.86
N VAL A 54 -21.06 -1.15 8.16
CA VAL A 54 -21.48 -0.10 9.11
C VAL A 54 -20.32 0.89 9.30
N PRO A 55 -20.46 2.15 8.84
CA PRO A 55 -19.43 3.17 9.08
C PRO A 55 -19.29 3.47 10.57
N SER A 56 -18.09 3.80 10.99
CA SER A 56 -17.78 4.24 12.34
C SER A 56 -17.19 5.66 12.32
N PRO A 57 -17.18 6.40 13.45
CA PRO A 57 -16.65 7.75 13.50
C PRO A 57 -15.22 7.85 12.94
N THR A 58 -14.93 8.97 12.30
CA THR A 58 -13.60 9.33 11.80
C THR A 58 -12.84 10.16 12.84
N ASP A 59 -11.52 10.16 12.74
CA ASP A 59 -10.67 10.92 13.64
C ASP A 59 -10.55 12.37 13.18
N SER A 60 -10.49 13.30 14.15
CA SER A 60 -10.22 14.70 13.89
C SER A 60 -8.72 14.97 13.85
N MET A 61 -8.26 15.60 12.78
CA MET A 61 -6.88 16.07 12.64
C MET A 61 -6.78 17.56 12.99
N ILE A 62 -5.65 17.98 13.55
CA ILE A 62 -5.36 19.41 13.73
C ILE A 62 -5.18 20.08 12.38
N ALA A 63 -5.58 21.35 12.24
CA ALA A 63 -5.60 22.06 10.97
C ALA A 63 -4.25 22.07 10.21
N SER A 64 -3.13 22.13 10.95
CA SER A 64 -1.79 22.10 10.37
C SER A 64 -1.36 20.74 9.80
N ARG A 65 -2.07 19.66 10.14
CA ARG A 65 -1.80 18.29 9.66
C ARG A 65 -2.95 17.70 8.87
N GLN A 66 -3.95 18.51 8.57
CA GLN A 66 -5.11 18.05 7.83
C GLN A 66 -4.75 17.67 6.39
N VAL A 67 -5.25 16.52 5.95
CA VAL A 67 -5.13 16.01 4.58
C VAL A 67 -6.52 15.71 4.02
N ASN A 68 -6.63 15.75 2.71
CA ASN A 68 -7.87 15.51 1.99
C ASN A 68 -7.71 14.34 1.03
N VAL A 69 -8.71 13.46 1.04
CA VAL A 69 -8.82 12.33 0.11
C VAL A 69 -10.21 12.35 -0.49
N ASN A 70 -10.30 12.21 -1.80
CA ASN A 70 -11.56 12.05 -2.52
C ASN A 70 -11.83 10.57 -2.78
N VAL A 71 -13.10 10.18 -2.68
CA VAL A 71 -13.56 8.81 -2.98
C VAL A 71 -14.71 8.89 -3.96
N GLU A 72 -14.53 8.26 -5.11
CA GLU A 72 -15.54 8.19 -6.17
C GLU A 72 -15.79 6.75 -6.57
N LYS A 73 -17.01 6.46 -7.02
CA LYS A 73 -17.37 5.17 -7.58
C LYS A 73 -17.80 5.35 -9.02
N ASP A 74 -17.17 4.61 -9.93
CA ASP A 74 -17.44 4.68 -11.34
C ASP A 74 -18.69 3.85 -11.75
N TYR A 75 -19.07 3.95 -13.02
CA TYR A 75 -20.21 3.22 -13.59
C TYR A 75 -19.94 1.72 -13.79
N LEU A 76 -18.71 1.25 -13.61
CA LEU A 76 -18.34 -0.17 -13.62
C LEU A 76 -18.42 -0.78 -12.22
N GLY A 77 -18.52 0.06 -11.18
CA GLY A 77 -18.51 -0.33 -9.78
C GLY A 77 -17.15 -0.23 -9.12
N ASN A 78 -16.11 0.23 -9.84
CA ASN A 78 -14.80 0.44 -9.23
C ASN A 78 -14.83 1.67 -8.31
N VAL A 79 -14.07 1.61 -7.23
CA VAL A 79 -13.87 2.71 -6.31
C VAL A 79 -12.50 3.33 -6.57
N ILE A 80 -12.51 4.61 -6.89
CA ILE A 80 -11.32 5.42 -7.18
C ILE A 80 -11.08 6.32 -5.99
N ILE A 81 -9.91 6.21 -5.38
CA ILE A 81 -9.50 6.99 -4.23
C ILE A 81 -8.33 7.87 -4.66
N THR A 82 -8.47 9.19 -4.51
CA THR A 82 -7.46 10.17 -4.92
C THR A 82 -7.00 11.00 -3.73
N PHE A 83 -5.70 11.07 -3.51
CA PHE A 83 -5.11 11.92 -2.48
C PHE A 83 -4.99 13.36 -3.01
N GLN A 84 -5.73 14.28 -2.43
CA GLN A 84 -5.74 15.70 -2.84
C GLN A 84 -4.67 16.55 -2.13
N GLY A 85 -3.91 15.94 -1.20
CA GLY A 85 -2.96 16.69 -0.39
C GLY A 85 -3.60 17.36 0.81
N GLY A 86 -3.05 18.51 1.20
CA GLY A 86 -3.48 19.31 2.35
C GLY A 86 -2.31 19.85 3.15
N ASN A 87 -2.59 20.59 4.23
CA ASN A 87 -1.56 21.21 5.08
C ASN A 87 -0.62 20.17 5.71
N GLY A 88 -1.11 18.93 5.91
CA GLY A 88 -0.37 17.82 6.49
C GLY A 88 0.46 17.01 5.50
N LEU A 89 0.48 17.35 4.21
CA LEU A 89 1.14 16.57 3.16
C LEU A 89 2.57 16.17 3.51
N GLY A 90 3.39 17.11 4.01
CA GLY A 90 4.80 16.86 4.36
C GLY A 90 4.99 15.95 5.58
N HIS A 91 3.94 15.60 6.28
CA HIS A 91 3.94 14.75 7.47
C HIS A 91 3.36 13.35 7.22
N VAL A 92 2.86 13.07 6.01
CA VAL A 92 2.30 11.76 5.65
C VAL A 92 3.41 10.76 5.37
N ARG A 93 3.34 9.60 5.99
CA ARG A 93 4.23 8.46 5.76
C ARG A 93 3.64 7.43 4.81
N SER A 94 2.39 7.07 5.06
CA SER A 94 1.64 6.14 4.21
C SER A 94 0.14 6.38 4.36
N ILE A 95 -0.60 5.94 3.36
CA ILE A 95 -2.06 5.98 3.35
C ILE A 95 -2.54 4.60 2.96
N ASP A 96 -3.31 3.97 3.85
CA ASP A 96 -3.89 2.67 3.61
C ASP A 96 -5.39 2.80 3.34
N VAL A 97 -5.83 2.11 2.30
CA VAL A 97 -7.22 2.06 1.88
C VAL A 97 -7.75 0.65 2.09
N THR A 98 -8.88 0.52 2.72
CA THR A 98 -9.63 -0.72 2.87
C THR A 98 -11.01 -0.57 2.23
N LEU A 99 -11.33 -1.45 1.31
CA LEU A 99 -12.63 -1.55 0.67
C LEU A 99 -13.34 -2.81 1.17
N ASN A 100 -14.42 -2.63 1.93
CA ASN A 100 -15.33 -3.71 2.30
C ASN A 100 -16.45 -3.75 1.28
N ARG A 101 -16.46 -4.76 0.42
CA ARG A 101 -17.43 -4.93 -0.64
C ARG A 101 -18.75 -5.47 -0.11
N ALA A 102 -19.84 -5.16 -0.81
CA ALA A 102 -21.18 -5.66 -0.48
C ALA A 102 -21.28 -7.21 -0.50
N ASP A 103 -20.42 -7.88 -1.29
CA ASP A 103 -20.33 -9.34 -1.36
C ASP A 103 -19.51 -9.97 -0.21
N GLY A 104 -19.04 -9.16 0.75
CA GLY A 104 -18.26 -9.60 1.90
C GLY A 104 -16.75 -9.73 1.64
N VAL A 105 -16.29 -9.48 0.42
CA VAL A 105 -14.85 -9.47 0.09
C VAL A 105 -14.21 -8.18 0.61
N VAL A 106 -13.04 -8.29 1.24
CA VAL A 106 -12.25 -7.14 1.67
C VAL A 106 -11.04 -6.99 0.76
N LYS A 107 -10.84 -5.79 0.22
CA LYS A 107 -9.66 -5.42 -0.55
C LYS A 107 -8.90 -4.31 0.14
N THR A 108 -7.58 -4.39 0.12
CA THR A 108 -6.69 -3.37 0.68
C THR A 108 -5.70 -2.90 -0.37
N ALA A 109 -5.34 -1.62 -0.31
CA ALA A 109 -4.28 -1.05 -1.14
C ALA A 109 -3.62 0.12 -0.41
N SER A 110 -2.37 0.39 -0.75
CA SER A 110 -1.70 1.62 -0.32
C SER A 110 -1.89 2.69 -1.39
N LEU A 111 -2.29 3.88 -0.96
CA LEU A 111 -2.41 5.06 -1.80
C LEU A 111 -1.08 5.82 -1.77
N GLY A 112 -0.66 6.40 -2.89
CA GLY A 112 0.50 7.28 -2.94
C GLY A 112 0.36 8.51 -2.05
N ILE A 113 1.49 9.11 -1.69
CA ILE A 113 1.55 10.25 -0.75
C ILE A 113 1.77 11.60 -1.45
N HIS A 114 1.79 11.64 -2.77
CA HIS A 114 1.85 12.88 -3.54
C HIS A 114 0.44 13.34 -3.89
N ALA A 115 0.27 14.64 -4.00
CA ALA A 115 -1.00 15.20 -4.47
C ALA A 115 -1.36 14.61 -5.84
N ASP A 116 -2.64 14.28 -6.02
CA ASP A 116 -3.22 13.64 -7.20
C ASP A 116 -2.85 12.15 -7.41
N ASP A 117 -2.06 11.54 -6.51
CA ASP A 117 -1.92 10.09 -6.51
C ASP A 117 -3.28 9.43 -6.33
N SER A 118 -3.53 8.36 -7.09
CA SER A 118 -4.80 7.64 -7.02
C SER A 118 -4.61 6.13 -7.04
N VAL A 119 -5.56 5.43 -6.44
CA VAL A 119 -5.67 3.98 -6.49
C VAL A 119 -7.11 3.59 -6.84
N THR A 120 -7.24 2.57 -7.67
CA THR A 120 -8.53 2.02 -8.07
C THR A 120 -8.68 0.62 -7.50
N LEU A 121 -9.75 0.41 -6.76
CA LEU A 121 -10.14 -0.90 -6.23
C LEU A 121 -11.43 -1.34 -6.89
N GLU A 122 -11.46 -2.60 -7.34
CA GLU A 122 -12.67 -3.19 -7.89
C GLU A 122 -13.69 -3.39 -6.78
N GLY A 123 -14.79 -2.65 -6.83
CA GLY A 123 -15.93 -2.76 -5.93
C GLY A 123 -17.05 -3.59 -6.52
N THR A 124 -18.29 -3.34 -6.04
CA THR A 124 -19.51 -3.99 -6.53
C THR A 124 -20.45 -2.97 -7.17
N LYS A 125 -21.54 -3.43 -7.76
CA LYS A 125 -22.65 -2.56 -8.20
C LYS A 125 -23.64 -2.23 -7.08
N ASP A 126 -23.34 -2.65 -5.87
CA ASP A 126 -24.08 -2.34 -4.65
C ASP A 126 -23.33 -1.28 -3.83
N THR A 127 -23.74 -1.08 -2.58
CA THR A 127 -23.06 -0.14 -1.67
C THR A 127 -21.88 -0.84 -1.01
N ASP A 128 -20.68 -0.33 -1.28
CA ASP A 128 -19.44 -0.76 -0.63
C ASP A 128 -19.05 0.24 0.47
N ARG A 129 -18.23 -0.17 1.44
CA ARG A 129 -17.68 0.71 2.47
C ARG A 129 -16.20 0.94 2.23
N VAL A 130 -15.80 2.20 2.25
CA VAL A 130 -14.40 2.62 2.09
C VAL A 130 -13.89 3.18 3.40
N ILE A 131 -12.73 2.70 3.82
CA ILE A 131 -12.01 3.19 4.99
C ILE A 131 -10.65 3.67 4.53
N VAL A 132 -10.28 4.90 4.90
CA VAL A 132 -8.95 5.46 4.62
C VAL A 132 -8.28 5.83 5.92
N THR A 133 -7.09 5.26 6.14
CA THR A 133 -6.25 5.52 7.31
C THR A 133 -4.94 6.13 6.88
N VAL A 134 -4.59 7.27 7.45
CA VAL A 134 -3.34 8.00 7.19
C VAL A 134 -2.39 7.78 8.36
N PHE A 135 -1.15 7.42 8.06
CA PHE A 135 -0.06 7.29 9.03
C PHE A 135 0.88 8.49 8.91
N MET A 136 1.15 9.12 10.03
CA MET A 136 1.96 10.34 10.11
C MET A 136 3.39 10.05 10.58
N ASP A 137 4.28 11.02 10.36
CA ASP A 137 5.69 10.98 10.77
C ASP A 137 5.89 10.91 12.29
N ASP A 138 4.90 11.36 13.08
CA ASP A 138 4.89 11.29 14.55
C ASP A 138 4.43 9.92 15.10
N GLY A 139 4.22 8.94 14.22
CA GLY A 139 3.79 7.59 14.57
C GLY A 139 2.30 7.46 14.86
N LYS A 140 1.52 8.53 14.72
CA LYS A 140 0.06 8.48 14.87
C LYS A 140 -0.61 8.04 13.57
N SER A 141 -1.75 7.37 13.70
CA SER A 141 -2.63 7.04 12.61
C SER A 141 -3.99 7.71 12.79
N TYR A 142 -4.58 8.13 11.69
CA TYR A 142 -5.90 8.77 11.66
C TYR A 142 -6.77 8.12 10.61
N LYS A 143 -7.93 7.62 11.03
CA LYS A 143 -8.97 7.19 10.12
C LYS A 143 -9.74 8.42 9.63
N ILE A 144 -9.44 8.88 8.44
CA ILE A 144 -9.97 10.13 7.88
C ILE A 144 -11.25 9.94 7.07
N ILE A 145 -11.45 8.75 6.51
CA ILE A 145 -12.67 8.37 5.78
C ILE A 145 -13.15 7.03 6.32
N ASP A 146 -14.46 6.95 6.55
CA ASP A 146 -15.19 5.72 6.81
C ASP A 146 -16.63 5.95 6.31
N ALA A 147 -16.85 5.64 5.04
CA ALA A 147 -18.07 6.01 4.33
C ALA A 147 -18.58 4.91 3.42
N LEU A 148 -19.87 4.94 3.17
CA LEU A 148 -20.53 4.11 2.18
C LEU A 148 -20.41 4.75 0.79
N SER A 149 -19.94 3.97 -0.17
CA SER A 149 -19.85 4.34 -1.58
C SER A 149 -20.94 3.61 -2.36
N ALA A 150 -22.02 4.32 -2.64
CA ALA A 150 -23.14 3.79 -3.38
C ALA A 150 -22.87 3.81 -4.90
N TYR A 151 -23.34 2.77 -5.60
CA TYR A 151 -23.32 2.72 -7.05
C TYR A 151 -24.30 3.75 -7.64
N ARG A 152 -23.85 4.52 -8.62
CA ARG A 152 -24.69 5.48 -9.35
C ARG A 152 -24.91 4.98 -10.77
N THR A 153 -26.14 4.62 -11.10
CA THR A 153 -26.53 4.34 -12.50
C THR A 153 -26.53 5.65 -13.28
N ARG A 154 -25.96 5.66 -14.48
CA ARG A 154 -26.19 6.77 -15.41
C ARG A 154 -27.66 6.76 -15.81
N MET A 155 -28.35 7.84 -15.53
CA MET A 155 -29.65 8.12 -16.15
C MET A 155 -29.41 8.69 -17.53
#